data_87c464f5847da64e7a8f36920403093f
#
_entry.id   87c464f5847da64e7a8f36920403093f
#
_cell.length_a   1.000
_cell.length_b   1.000
_cell.length_c   1.000
_cell.angle_alpha   90.00
_cell.angle_beta   90.00
_cell.angle_gamma   90.00
#
_symmetry.space_group_name_H-M   'P 1'
#
loop_
_entity.id
_entity.type
_entity.pdbx_description
1 polymer ?
#
loop_
_entity_poly.entity_id
_entity_poly.type
_entity_poly.pdbx_seq_one_letter_code
_entity_poly.pdbx_strand_id
1 'polypeptide(L)' 'MKITQMSVFIENTKGKLYELCAILGANNINIKALTLAESPEFGIVRLVVDRAEEAAKLLKENGFIASMADIVC' A
#
# COMPACT_ATOMS: atom_id res chain seq x y z
N MET A 1 -7.99 17.48 10.12
CA MET A 1 -6.96 16.42 10.19
C MET A 1 -6.63 15.93 8.79
N LYS A 2 -5.37 15.77 8.50
CA LYS A 2 -4.91 15.33 7.19
C LYS A 2 -4.50 13.86 7.27
N ILE A 3 -5.03 13.04 6.36
CA ILE A 3 -4.70 11.61 6.29
C ILE A 3 -4.06 11.35 4.93
N THR A 4 -2.90 10.71 4.94
CA THR A 4 -2.23 10.31 3.71
C THR A 4 -2.66 8.89 3.37
N GLN A 5 -3.31 8.74 2.22
CA GLN A 5 -3.71 7.45 1.71
C GLN A 5 -2.77 7.05 0.58
N MET A 6 -2.34 5.80 0.61
CA MET A 6 -1.46 5.26 -0.41
C MET A 6 -2.23 4.25 -1.25
N SER A 7 -2.12 4.38 -2.57
CA SER A 7 -2.70 3.42 -3.51
C SER A 7 -1.57 2.63 -4.14
N VAL A 8 -1.64 1.31 -4.06
CA VAL A 8 -0.62 0.42 -4.61
C VAL A 8 -1.28 -0.45 -5.68
N PHE A 9 -0.72 -0.40 -6.87
CA PHE A 9 -1.18 -1.20 -7.99
C PHE A 9 -0.47 -2.54 -7.98
N ILE A 10 -1.23 -3.64 -7.98
CA ILE A 10 -0.65 -4.97 -7.95
C ILE A 10 -1.24 -5.84 -9.05
N GLU A 11 -0.40 -6.67 -9.66
CA GLU A 11 -0.81 -7.70 -10.58
C GLU A 11 -0.86 -9.03 -9.82
N ASN A 12 -1.75 -9.94 -10.23
CA ASN A 12 -1.85 -11.26 -9.62
C ASN A 12 -1.98 -11.18 -8.10
N THR A 13 -3.10 -10.73 -7.67
CA THR A 13 -3.43 -10.18 -6.36
C THR A 13 -2.97 -10.95 -5.14
N LYS A 14 -3.13 -12.28 -5.13
CA LYS A 14 -2.89 -13.05 -3.90
C LYS A 14 -1.45 -13.00 -3.41
N GLY A 15 -0.51 -13.34 -4.28
CA GLY A 15 0.90 -13.37 -3.90
C GLY A 15 1.45 -11.99 -3.62
N LYS A 16 1.06 -11.01 -4.43
CA LYS A 16 1.54 -9.65 -4.29
C LYS A 16 1.01 -8.96 -3.03
N LEU A 17 -0.24 -9.21 -2.68
CA LEU A 17 -0.81 -8.65 -1.46
C LEU A 17 -0.08 -9.18 -0.23
N TYR A 18 0.19 -10.47 -0.20
CA TYR A 18 0.95 -11.08 0.89
C TYR A 18 2.34 -10.46 1.00
N GLU A 19 3.02 -10.33 -0.13
CA GLU A 19 4.35 -9.72 -0.19
C GLU A 19 4.35 -8.29 0.31
N LEU A 20 3.35 -7.51 -0.11
CA LEU A 20 3.17 -6.13 0.34
C LEU A 20 3.08 -6.05 1.86
N CYS A 21 2.20 -6.84 2.45
CA CYS A 21 2.01 -6.84 3.90
C CYS A 21 3.26 -7.31 4.63
N ALA A 22 3.97 -8.29 4.09
CA ALA A 22 5.20 -8.79 4.70
C ALA A 22 6.29 -7.73 4.71
N ILE A 23 6.43 -6.98 3.61
CA ILE A 23 7.42 -5.90 3.52
C ILE A 23 7.15 -4.83 4.56
N LEU A 24 5.91 -4.39 4.66
CA LEU A 24 5.53 -3.36 5.62
C LEU A 24 5.71 -3.83 7.06
N GLY A 25 5.31 -5.06 7.35
CA GLY A 25 5.46 -5.63 8.68
C GLY A 25 6.92 -5.80 9.10
N ALA A 26 7.78 -6.22 8.17
CA ALA A 26 9.20 -6.41 8.44
C ALA A 26 9.91 -5.09 8.76
N ASN A 27 9.36 -3.97 8.32
CA ASN A 27 9.93 -2.64 8.55
C ASN A 27 9.18 -1.85 9.62
N ASN A 28 8.36 -2.53 10.41
CA ASN A 28 7.60 -1.95 11.52
C ASN A 28 6.66 -0.81 11.10
N ILE A 29 6.12 -0.93 9.90
CA ILE A 29 5.13 0.03 9.42
C ILE A 29 3.76 -0.48 9.78
N ASN A 30 3.02 0.30 10.55
CA ASN A 30 1.71 -0.08 11.04
C ASN A 30 0.64 0.28 10.02
N ILE A 31 -0.12 -0.72 9.60
CA ILE A 31 -1.24 -0.52 8.68
C ILE A 31 -2.49 -0.21 9.50
N LYS A 32 -3.00 1.01 9.36
CA LYS A 32 -4.19 1.45 10.08
C LYS A 32 -5.48 1.06 9.38
N ALA A 33 -5.45 1.04 8.06
CA ALA A 33 -6.59 0.64 7.26
C ALA A 33 -6.11 0.08 5.93
N LEU A 34 -6.84 -0.88 5.41
CA LEU A 34 -6.53 -1.50 4.12
C LEU A 34 -7.84 -1.84 3.41
N THR A 35 -7.94 -1.46 2.15
CA THR A 35 -9.04 -1.89 1.29
C THR A 35 -8.45 -2.40 -0.02
N LEU A 36 -9.10 -3.39 -0.59
CA LEU A 36 -8.67 -4.00 -1.83
C LEU A 36 -9.79 -3.91 -2.86
N ALA A 37 -9.48 -3.30 -4.01
CA ALA A 37 -10.36 -3.30 -5.16
C ALA A 37 -9.77 -4.22 -6.21
N GLU A 38 -10.44 -5.32 -6.51
CA GLU A 38 -9.96 -6.32 -7.45
C GLU A 38 -10.69 -6.26 -8.78
N SER A 39 -9.94 -6.52 -9.85
CA SER A 39 -10.47 -6.88 -11.14
C SER A 39 -9.78 -8.19 -11.57
N PRO A 40 -10.23 -8.86 -12.65
CA PRO A 40 -9.64 -10.15 -13.04
C PRO A 40 -8.14 -10.11 -13.32
N GLU A 41 -7.62 -8.98 -13.73
CA GLU A 41 -6.23 -8.87 -14.16
C GLU A 41 -5.32 -8.18 -13.16
N PHE A 42 -5.87 -7.32 -12.31
CA PHE A 42 -5.07 -6.55 -11.36
C PHE A 42 -5.90 -6.14 -10.15
N GLY A 43 -5.23 -5.58 -9.16
CA GLY A 43 -5.87 -5.04 -7.98
C GLY A 43 -5.26 -3.71 -7.58
N ILE A 44 -6.04 -2.91 -6.87
CA ILE A 44 -5.55 -1.69 -6.27
C ILE A 44 -5.77 -1.80 -4.77
N VAL A 45 -4.68 -1.72 -4.02
CA VAL A 45 -4.72 -1.75 -2.56
C VAL A 45 -4.62 -0.33 -2.06
N ARG A 46 -5.59 0.09 -1.28
CA ARG A 46 -5.54 1.40 -0.63
C ARG A 46 -5.21 1.23 0.83
N LEU A 47 -4.18 1.93 1.26
CA LEU A 47 -3.61 1.77 2.59
C LEU A 47 -3.55 3.11 3.30
N VAL A 48 -3.83 3.06 4.60
CA VAL A 48 -3.49 4.16 5.50
C VAL A 48 -2.46 3.60 6.47
N VAL A 49 -1.28 4.16 6.48
CA VAL A 49 -0.18 3.70 7.32
C VAL A 49 0.41 4.86 8.11
N ASP A 50 1.12 4.55 9.18
CA ASP A 50 1.67 5.57 10.06
C ASP A 50 2.88 6.31 9.47
N ARG A 51 3.65 5.66 8.59
CA ARG A 51 4.83 6.24 7.96
C ARG A 51 4.73 6.09 6.44
N ALA A 52 3.81 6.83 5.85
CA ALA A 52 3.46 6.68 4.44
C ALA A 52 4.64 6.91 3.49
N GLU A 53 5.50 7.89 3.77
CA GLU A 53 6.64 8.17 2.90
C GLU A 53 7.65 7.03 2.89
N GLU A 54 7.94 6.46 4.06
CA GLU A 54 8.84 5.31 4.15
C GLU A 54 8.22 4.09 3.48
N ALA A 55 6.93 3.88 3.68
CA ALA A 55 6.22 2.77 3.06
C ALA A 55 6.27 2.87 1.54
N ALA A 56 6.01 4.05 0.98
CA ALA A 56 6.05 4.25 -0.46
C ALA A 56 7.45 3.98 -1.03
N LYS A 57 8.48 4.44 -0.33
CA LYS A 57 9.85 4.20 -0.75
C LYS A 57 10.20 2.72 -0.76
N LEU A 58 9.84 2.01 0.32
CA LEU A 58 10.07 0.58 0.43
C LEU A 58 9.37 -0.20 -0.68
N LEU A 59 8.14 0.15 -0.96
CA LEU A 59 7.37 -0.53 -1.99
C LEU A 59 7.96 -0.29 -3.38
N LYS A 60 8.38 0.93 -3.66
CA LYS A 60 9.05 1.22 -4.93
C LYS A 60 10.34 0.44 -5.09
N GLU A 61 11.12 0.33 -4.03
CA GLU A 61 12.37 -0.44 -4.05
C GLU A 61 12.13 -1.92 -4.33
N ASN A 62 10.94 -2.41 -3.97
CA ASN A 62 10.56 -3.81 -4.18
C ASN A 62 9.73 -4.02 -5.45
N GLY A 63 9.69 -3.04 -6.33
CA GLY A 63 9.03 -3.18 -7.62
C GLY A 63 7.54 -2.91 -7.64
N PHE A 64 6.99 -2.36 -6.57
CA PHE A 64 5.58 -1.99 -6.53
C PHE A 64 5.36 -0.59 -7.09
N ILE A 65 4.21 -0.39 -7.71
CA ILE A 65 3.79 0.93 -8.16
C ILE A 65 2.89 1.51 -7.08
N ALA A 66 3.34 2.58 -6.45
CA ALA A 66 2.62 3.20 -5.34
C ALA A 66 2.45 4.69 -5.60
N SER A 67 1.28 5.22 -5.29
CA SER A 67 1.04 6.66 -5.32
C SER A 67 0.37 7.10 -4.03
N MET A 68 0.66 8.32 -3.61
CA MET A 68 0.11 8.87 -2.37
C MET A 68 -0.85 10.00 -2.68
N ALA A 69 -1.90 10.09 -1.88
CA ALA A 69 -2.86 11.18 -1.95
C ALA A 69 -3.20 11.61 -0.53
N ASP A 70 -3.23 12.90 -0.29
CA ASP A 70 -3.64 13.43 1.00
C ASP A 70 -5.15 13.63 1.00
N ILE A 71 -5.78 13.11 2.04
CA ILE A 71 -7.20 13.25 2.23
C ILE A 71 -7.42 14.17 3.43
N VAL A 72 -8.22 15.20 3.23
CA VAL A 72 -8.58 16.11 4.31
C VAL A 72 -9.91 15.64 4.91
N CYS A 73 -9.89 15.36 6.18
CA CYS A 73 -11.08 14.96 6.91
C CYS A 73 -11.65 16.12 7.73
#